data_36b262dd4a0e95d3c8193858d4a09d1c
#
_entry.id   36b262dd4a0e95d3c8193858d4a09d1c
#
_cell.length_a   1.000
_cell.length_b   1.000
_cell.length_c   1.000
_cell.angle_alpha   90.00
_cell.angle_beta   90.00
_cell.angle_gamma   90.00
#
_symmetry.space_group_name_H-M   'P 1'
#
loop_
_entity.id
_entity.type
_entity.pdbx_description
1 polymer ?
#
loop_
_entity_poly.entity_id
_entity_poly.type
_entity_poly.pdbx_seq_one_letter_code
_entity_poly.pdbx_strand_id
1 'polypeptide(L)'
;MKKLIYLWLLASVLLAVACTDDDDVFSEESGVRLQAVIDECNTTLRGAENGWKMVYYPKVESYGGYTFLFKFGTKNRVQMISDFDMSEDTDYSYNFNTSESVVLTFDSYSPLHRLADPQYPAPDYSNKKGYGVEGDFEFVVKKVTADTLYLVGKKNRVEVLLTKATGEDWLLVSMMAEMSSCFALSENERLGMSVHGVLMASGLVELDDIYNICKISYKDEEGDAVSVESPYIMTDKGCQFIQEIEVAGIKFSGLNVDLSEGFNNREFVSNDEGGSIRFFIQNFAPLNLTRDQIPTYVPNKNIASVDLLRTTNGNDVR
;
A
#
# COMPACT_ATOMS: atom_id res chain seq x y z
N MET A 1 -19.60 53.97 55.59
CA MET A 1 -19.04 52.63 55.88
C MET A 1 -20.06 51.52 55.78
N LYS A 2 -21.24 51.61 56.43
CA LYS A 2 -22.26 50.54 56.33
C LYS A 2 -22.76 50.20 54.91
N LYS A 3 -22.92 51.20 54.02
CA LYS A 3 -23.37 50.98 52.64
C LYS A 3 -22.34 50.20 51.78
N LEU A 4 -21.05 50.32 52.05
CA LEU A 4 -19.98 49.63 51.36
C LEU A 4 -19.95 48.13 51.72
N ILE A 5 -20.27 47.83 53.02
CA ILE A 5 -20.31 46.45 53.51
C ILE A 5 -21.48 45.69 52.88
N TYR A 6 -22.63 46.34 52.67
CA TYR A 6 -23.78 45.71 52.00
C TYR A 6 -23.52 45.47 50.53
N LEU A 7 -22.74 46.37 49.89
CA LEU A 7 -22.35 46.19 48.49
C LEU A 7 -21.39 44.98 48.32
N TRP A 8 -20.46 44.80 49.26
CA TRP A 8 -19.56 43.64 49.27
C TRP A 8 -20.28 42.33 49.62
N LEU A 9 -21.25 42.34 50.50
CA LEU A 9 -22.09 41.20 50.80
C LEU A 9 -23.00 40.81 49.63
N LEU A 10 -23.54 41.78 48.90
CA LEU A 10 -24.35 41.52 47.72
C LEU A 10 -23.50 40.96 46.55
N ALA A 11 -22.27 41.47 46.37
CA ALA A 11 -21.31 40.96 45.38
C ALA A 11 -20.85 39.54 45.70
N SER A 12 -20.66 39.17 46.97
CA SER A 12 -20.26 37.82 47.37
C SER A 12 -21.39 36.78 47.19
N VAL A 13 -22.65 37.18 47.31
CA VAL A 13 -23.80 36.31 47.05
C VAL A 13 -23.99 36.07 45.53
N LEU A 14 -23.71 37.09 44.71
CA LEU A 14 -23.77 36.93 43.23
C LEU A 14 -22.66 36.05 42.69
N LEU A 15 -21.51 35.94 43.34
CA LEU A 15 -20.42 35.04 42.96
C LEU A 15 -20.65 33.58 43.37
N ALA A 16 -21.55 33.32 44.32
CA ALA A 16 -21.87 31.97 44.78
C ALA A 16 -22.94 31.26 43.92
N VAL A 17 -23.62 31.97 43.03
CA VAL A 17 -24.65 31.41 42.13
C VAL A 17 -24.08 31.08 40.71
N ALA A 18 -22.81 31.43 40.47
CA ALA A 18 -22.18 31.18 39.14
C ALA A 18 -21.57 29.78 38.99
N CYS A 19 -21.79 28.87 39.94
CA CYS A 19 -21.33 27.47 39.86
C CYS A 19 -22.48 26.49 40.06
N THR A 20 -23.52 26.58 39.25
CA THR A 20 -24.49 25.48 39.11
C THR A 20 -25.18 25.68 37.77
N ASP A 21 -24.64 25.04 36.79
CA ASP A 21 -25.29 24.31 35.73
C ASP A 21 -24.15 23.86 34.80
N ASP A 22 -23.43 22.82 35.23
CA ASP A 22 -22.97 21.84 34.27
C ASP A 22 -24.26 21.14 33.79
N ASP A 23 -24.96 21.77 32.85
CA ASP A 23 -25.82 21.03 31.95
C ASP A 23 -24.91 20.02 31.27
N ASP A 24 -24.91 18.79 31.80
CA ASP A 24 -24.32 17.64 31.15
C ASP A 24 -24.94 17.57 29.75
N VAL A 25 -24.26 18.14 28.76
CA VAL A 25 -24.67 18.14 27.36
C VAL A 25 -24.90 16.69 26.89
N PHE A 26 -24.42 15.75 27.70
CA PHE A 26 -24.55 14.31 27.49
C PHE A 26 -25.17 13.66 28.73
N SER A 27 -26.24 12.88 28.49
CA SER A 27 -26.96 12.15 29.53
C SER A 27 -26.16 10.99 30.18
N GLU A 28 -25.01 10.62 29.60
CA GLU A 28 -24.16 9.50 30.04
C GLU A 28 -22.71 9.92 30.19
N GLU A 29 -22.00 9.33 31.14
CA GLU A 29 -20.55 9.51 31.33
C GLU A 29 -19.78 9.12 30.05
N SER A 30 -18.73 9.85 29.76
CA SER A 30 -17.88 9.63 28.57
C SER A 30 -17.40 8.18 28.45
N GLY A 31 -17.04 7.54 29.57
CA GLY A 31 -16.60 6.14 29.59
C GLY A 31 -17.68 5.16 29.17
N VAL A 32 -18.94 5.38 29.58
CA VAL A 32 -20.06 4.52 29.23
C VAL A 32 -20.35 4.59 27.73
N ARG A 33 -20.31 5.78 27.17
CA ARG A 33 -20.52 5.98 25.72
C ARG A 33 -19.42 5.32 24.89
N LEU A 34 -18.15 5.45 25.29
CA LEU A 34 -17.02 4.81 24.59
C LEU A 34 -17.14 3.28 24.67
N GLN A 35 -17.56 2.73 25.82
CA GLN A 35 -17.78 1.29 25.98
C GLN A 35 -18.93 0.80 25.09
N ALA A 36 -20.02 1.53 25.00
CA ALA A 36 -21.13 1.18 24.10
C ALA A 36 -20.68 1.12 22.62
N VAL A 37 -19.83 2.05 22.18
CA VAL A 37 -19.24 2.00 20.82
C VAL A 37 -18.35 0.78 20.64
N ILE A 38 -17.55 0.40 21.65
CA ILE A 38 -16.72 -0.82 21.58
C ILE A 38 -17.58 -2.06 21.45
N ASP A 39 -18.67 -2.15 22.24
CA ASP A 39 -19.57 -3.29 22.21
C ASP A 39 -20.30 -3.39 20.87
N GLU A 40 -20.71 -2.25 20.30
CA GLU A 40 -21.25 -2.18 18.95
C GLU A 40 -20.23 -2.64 17.89
N CYS A 41 -18.98 -2.14 17.96
CA CYS A 41 -17.90 -2.56 17.06
C CYS A 41 -17.68 -4.08 17.15
N ASN A 42 -17.53 -4.62 18.36
CA ASN A 42 -17.29 -6.04 18.57
C ASN A 42 -18.45 -6.89 18.03
N THR A 43 -19.68 -6.48 18.27
CA THR A 43 -20.87 -7.19 17.77
C THR A 43 -20.92 -7.16 16.25
N THR A 44 -20.71 -6.00 15.65
CA THR A 44 -20.72 -5.81 14.21
C THR A 44 -19.58 -6.58 13.53
N LEU A 45 -18.35 -6.44 14.02
CA LEU A 45 -17.17 -7.08 13.44
C LEU A 45 -17.27 -8.61 13.47
N ARG A 46 -17.72 -9.19 14.59
CA ARG A 46 -17.86 -10.64 14.76
C ARG A 46 -19.08 -11.21 14.06
N GLY A 47 -20.08 -10.37 13.79
CA GLY A 47 -21.34 -10.77 13.14
C GLY A 47 -21.23 -10.94 11.62
N ALA A 48 -20.13 -10.57 10.98
CA ALA A 48 -19.97 -10.71 9.54
C ALA A 48 -19.56 -12.15 9.17
N GLU A 49 -20.41 -12.89 8.49
CA GLU A 49 -20.18 -14.31 8.13
C GLU A 49 -18.91 -14.50 7.31
N ASN A 50 -18.70 -13.66 6.29
CA ASN A 50 -17.52 -13.71 5.42
C ASN A 50 -16.42 -12.75 5.85
N GLY A 51 -16.56 -12.08 7.02
CA GLY A 51 -15.63 -11.08 7.51
C GLY A 51 -15.71 -9.74 6.79
N TRP A 52 -14.59 -9.06 6.71
CA TRP A 52 -14.49 -7.66 6.29
C TRP A 52 -13.36 -7.48 5.28
N LYS A 53 -13.56 -6.57 4.34
CA LYS A 53 -12.62 -6.17 3.31
C LYS A 53 -12.20 -4.72 3.51
N MET A 54 -10.92 -4.46 3.38
CA MET A 54 -10.32 -3.13 3.39
C MET A 54 -9.44 -2.96 2.16
N VAL A 55 -9.68 -1.90 1.40
CA VAL A 55 -8.74 -1.41 0.39
C VAL A 55 -8.06 -0.20 0.99
N TYR A 56 -6.74 -0.27 1.15
CA TYR A 56 -5.96 0.69 1.89
C TYR A 56 -4.88 1.33 1.02
N TYR A 57 -4.94 2.65 0.90
CA TYR A 57 -3.93 3.48 0.25
C TYR A 57 -3.22 4.32 1.31
N PRO A 58 -2.07 3.90 1.83
CA PRO A 58 -1.37 4.63 2.88
C PRO A 58 -1.05 6.08 2.50
N LYS A 59 -0.73 6.30 1.22
CA LYS A 59 -0.45 7.61 0.66
C LYS A 59 -0.66 7.58 -0.85
N VAL A 60 -1.90 7.78 -1.27
CA VAL A 60 -2.34 7.61 -2.67
C VAL A 60 -1.52 8.39 -3.71
N GLU A 61 -0.92 9.52 -3.32
CA GLU A 61 -0.07 10.34 -4.19
C GLU A 61 1.35 9.77 -4.38
N SER A 62 1.74 8.76 -3.58
CA SER A 62 3.11 8.25 -3.54
C SER A 62 3.21 6.75 -3.67
N TYR A 63 2.17 6.02 -3.27
CA TYR A 63 2.16 4.55 -3.20
C TYR A 63 0.87 4.00 -3.78
N GLY A 64 0.91 2.74 -4.22
CA GLY A 64 -0.28 2.01 -4.62
C GLY A 64 -1.15 1.57 -3.45
N GLY A 65 -2.17 0.80 -3.76
CA GLY A 65 -3.13 0.27 -2.80
C GLY A 65 -2.81 -1.17 -2.39
N TYR A 66 -3.36 -1.56 -1.24
CA TYR A 66 -3.26 -2.89 -0.67
C TYR A 66 -4.63 -3.37 -0.25
N THR A 67 -4.92 -4.64 -0.50
CA THR A 67 -6.21 -5.25 -0.13
C THR A 67 -6.04 -6.20 1.04
N PHE A 68 -6.89 -6.04 2.06
CA PHE A 68 -6.89 -6.89 3.24
C PHE A 68 -8.26 -7.52 3.43
N LEU A 69 -8.28 -8.74 3.97
CA LEU A 69 -9.47 -9.38 4.52
C LEU A 69 -9.25 -9.72 5.98
N PHE A 70 -10.32 -9.52 6.76
CA PHE A 70 -10.33 -9.75 8.19
C PHE A 70 -11.53 -10.60 8.58
N LYS A 71 -11.31 -11.59 9.44
CA LYS A 71 -12.39 -12.31 10.11
C LYS A 71 -12.19 -12.24 11.60
N PHE A 72 -12.98 -11.38 12.24
CA PHE A 72 -12.88 -11.12 13.68
C PHE A 72 -13.55 -12.25 14.47
N GLY A 73 -12.80 -12.80 15.42
CA GLY A 73 -13.24 -13.89 16.29
C GLY A 73 -13.43 -13.48 17.74
N THR A 74 -13.68 -14.48 18.58
CA THR A 74 -13.71 -14.31 20.04
C THR A 74 -12.29 -14.13 20.60
N LYS A 75 -12.18 -13.72 21.88
CA LYS A 75 -10.90 -13.53 22.59
C LYS A 75 -9.92 -12.59 21.87
N ASN A 76 -10.47 -11.55 21.20
CA ASN A 76 -9.69 -10.55 20.50
C ASN A 76 -8.73 -11.14 19.43
N ARG A 77 -9.16 -12.21 18.77
CA ARG A 77 -8.43 -12.82 17.65
C ARG A 77 -9.05 -12.39 16.33
N VAL A 78 -8.19 -12.20 15.33
CA VAL A 78 -8.60 -11.84 13.97
C VAL A 78 -7.76 -12.62 12.97
N GLN A 79 -8.42 -13.33 12.08
CA GLN A 79 -7.78 -13.85 10.89
C GLN A 79 -7.61 -12.73 9.88
N MET A 80 -6.40 -12.58 9.33
CA MET A 80 -6.07 -11.54 8.35
C MET A 80 -5.26 -12.15 7.21
N ILE A 81 -5.62 -11.81 5.97
CA ILE A 81 -4.81 -12.03 4.76
C ILE A 81 -4.70 -10.72 3.99
N SER A 82 -3.70 -10.63 3.11
CA SER A 82 -3.52 -9.48 2.23
C SER A 82 -3.04 -9.92 0.84
N ASP A 83 -3.13 -9.00 -0.11
CA ASP A 83 -2.72 -9.21 -1.51
C ASP A 83 -1.20 -9.22 -1.73
N PHE A 84 -0.38 -9.03 -0.69
CA PHE A 84 1.09 -9.03 -0.76
C PHE A 84 1.76 -9.98 0.24
N ASP A 85 0.99 -10.67 1.07
CA ASP A 85 1.53 -11.56 2.10
C ASP A 85 0.90 -12.95 1.99
N MET A 86 1.71 -13.93 1.56
CA MET A 86 1.33 -15.34 1.44
C MET A 86 1.66 -16.14 2.69
N SER A 87 1.82 -15.49 3.85
CA SER A 87 2.12 -16.17 5.12
C SER A 87 1.03 -17.18 5.48
N GLU A 88 1.45 -18.37 5.93
CA GLU A 88 0.52 -19.39 6.46
C GLU A 88 -0.06 -18.99 7.82
N ASP A 89 0.66 -18.16 8.60
CA ASP A 89 0.14 -17.61 9.85
C ASP A 89 -0.76 -16.42 9.58
N THR A 90 -2.05 -16.63 9.70
CA THR A 90 -3.07 -15.62 9.46
C THR A 90 -3.84 -15.23 10.73
N ASP A 91 -3.46 -15.75 11.90
CA ASP A 91 -4.16 -15.52 13.17
C ASP A 91 -3.43 -14.50 14.04
N TYR A 92 -4.00 -13.29 14.14
CA TYR A 92 -3.45 -12.15 14.84
C TYR A 92 -4.33 -11.72 16.02
N SER A 93 -3.84 -10.78 16.83
CA SER A 93 -4.60 -10.17 17.92
C SER A 93 -4.99 -8.74 17.61
N TYR A 94 -6.16 -8.34 18.10
CA TYR A 94 -6.65 -6.97 18.04
C TYR A 94 -7.22 -6.54 19.38
N ASN A 95 -7.30 -5.25 19.61
CA ASN A 95 -7.92 -4.67 20.79
C ASN A 95 -8.60 -3.33 20.48
N PHE A 96 -9.47 -2.90 21.36
CA PHE A 96 -10.02 -1.55 21.35
C PHE A 96 -9.43 -0.75 22.52
N ASN A 97 -8.80 0.37 22.21
CA ASN A 97 -8.28 1.32 23.18
C ASN A 97 -9.19 2.55 23.26
N THR A 98 -9.32 3.12 24.47
CA THR A 98 -10.08 4.34 24.72
C THR A 98 -9.17 5.37 25.38
N SER A 99 -8.79 6.41 24.67
CA SER A 99 -8.17 7.60 25.29
C SER A 99 -9.07 8.82 25.07
N GLU A 100 -9.09 9.34 23.87
CA GLU A 100 -9.96 10.44 23.44
C GLU A 100 -11.09 9.94 22.51
N SER A 101 -10.93 8.74 21.97
CA SER A 101 -11.84 8.09 21.03
C SER A 101 -11.64 6.58 21.08
N VAL A 102 -12.56 5.83 20.48
CA VAL A 102 -12.40 4.40 20.29
C VAL A 102 -11.41 4.15 19.16
N VAL A 103 -10.34 3.41 19.44
CA VAL A 103 -9.29 3.05 18.51
C VAL A 103 -9.23 1.53 18.37
N LEU A 104 -9.43 1.03 17.15
CA LEU A 104 -9.14 -0.35 16.79
C LEU A 104 -7.63 -0.49 16.58
N THR A 105 -6.98 -1.33 17.37
CA THR A 105 -5.54 -1.57 17.34
C THR A 105 -5.27 -3.03 17.01
N PHE A 106 -4.38 -3.30 16.07
CA PHE A 106 -3.85 -4.64 15.82
C PHE A 106 -2.58 -4.79 16.66
N ASP A 107 -2.57 -5.75 17.62
CA ASP A 107 -1.52 -5.82 18.65
C ASP A 107 -0.34 -6.71 18.26
N SER A 108 -0.57 -7.74 17.42
CA SER A 108 0.50 -8.62 16.95
C SER A 108 1.04 -8.14 15.59
N TYR A 109 2.34 -8.36 15.36
CA TYR A 109 2.98 -8.01 14.09
C TYR A 109 2.26 -8.73 12.94
N SER A 110 1.70 -7.98 12.03
CA SER A 110 0.80 -8.42 10.96
C SER A 110 1.16 -7.73 9.64
N PRO A 111 0.54 -8.08 8.51
CA PRO A 111 0.72 -7.36 7.25
C PRO A 111 0.50 -5.85 7.36
N LEU A 112 -0.43 -5.38 8.19
CA LEU A 112 -0.59 -3.94 8.46
C LEU A 112 0.66 -3.32 9.12
N HIS A 113 1.30 -4.05 10.05
CA HIS A 113 2.52 -3.58 10.70
C HIS A 113 3.68 -3.49 9.70
N ARG A 114 3.76 -4.41 8.72
CA ARG A 114 4.77 -4.33 7.66
C ARG A 114 4.66 -3.02 6.88
N LEU A 115 3.45 -2.56 6.56
CA LEU A 115 3.26 -1.26 5.90
C LEU A 115 3.63 -0.06 6.78
N ALA A 116 3.55 -0.21 8.10
CA ALA A 116 3.90 0.82 9.07
C ALA A 116 5.37 0.77 9.51
N ASP A 117 6.08 -0.35 9.24
CA ASP A 117 7.45 -0.57 9.67
C ASP A 117 8.42 0.27 8.85
N PRO A 118 9.19 1.20 9.47
CA PRO A 118 10.17 2.00 8.75
C PRO A 118 11.36 1.19 8.21
N GLN A 119 11.55 -0.04 8.66
CA GLN A 119 12.58 -0.96 8.15
C GLN A 119 12.07 -1.82 6.98
N TYR A 120 10.78 -1.83 6.71
CA TYR A 120 10.17 -2.47 5.57
C TYR A 120 9.73 -1.39 4.57
N PRO A 121 10.14 -1.46 3.33
CA PRO A 121 10.99 -2.44 2.67
C PRO A 121 12.47 -2.32 3.01
N ALA A 122 13.22 -3.37 2.62
CA ALA A 122 14.65 -3.41 2.84
C ALA A 122 15.39 -2.20 2.21
N PRO A 123 16.51 -1.80 2.79
CA PRO A 123 17.06 -0.45 2.72
C PRO A 123 17.61 0.04 1.38
N ASP A 124 17.77 -0.77 0.35
CA ASP A 124 18.68 -0.46 -0.75
C ASP A 124 18.05 0.12 -2.02
N TYR A 125 16.73 0.09 -2.17
CA TYR A 125 16.07 0.45 -3.45
C TYR A 125 15.37 1.81 -3.48
N SER A 126 15.22 2.49 -2.36
CA SER A 126 14.59 3.82 -2.37
C SER A 126 15.34 4.81 -1.50
N ASN A 127 15.39 6.06 -1.93
CA ASN A 127 15.81 7.20 -1.11
C ASN A 127 14.89 7.45 0.10
N LYS A 128 13.95 6.53 0.38
CA LYS A 128 12.90 6.61 1.41
C LYS A 128 13.22 5.74 2.65
N LYS A 129 14.50 5.49 2.94
CA LYS A 129 14.94 4.78 4.17
C LYS A 129 14.32 5.41 5.41
N GLY A 130 13.74 4.57 6.27
CA GLY A 130 13.22 4.98 7.57
C GLY A 130 11.76 5.47 7.58
N TYR A 131 11.05 5.42 6.46
CA TYR A 131 9.64 5.82 6.40
C TYR A 131 8.68 4.63 6.25
N GLY A 132 9.12 3.47 5.74
CA GLY A 132 8.25 2.36 5.35
C GLY A 132 7.28 2.81 4.25
N VAL A 133 6.11 2.19 4.20
CA VAL A 133 5.02 2.58 3.29
C VAL A 133 4.09 3.63 3.95
N GLU A 134 4.47 4.16 5.12
CA GLU A 134 3.69 5.13 5.89
C GLU A 134 2.28 4.61 6.25
N GLY A 135 2.14 3.30 6.50
CA GLY A 135 0.88 2.68 6.90
C GLY A 135 0.52 2.91 8.36
N ASP A 136 -0.72 2.57 8.71
CA ASP A 136 -1.25 2.55 10.07
C ASP A 136 -1.67 1.12 10.44
N PHE A 137 -1.54 0.77 11.71
CA PHE A 137 -2.12 -0.45 12.32
C PHE A 137 -3.03 -0.11 13.50
N GLU A 138 -3.23 1.18 13.77
CA GLU A 138 -4.17 1.73 14.72
C GLU A 138 -5.15 2.66 14.00
N PHE A 139 -6.44 2.43 14.18
CA PHE A 139 -7.48 3.14 13.45
C PHE A 139 -8.54 3.70 14.40
N VAL A 140 -8.75 5.01 14.35
CA VAL A 140 -9.83 5.68 15.07
C VAL A 140 -11.17 5.32 14.44
N VAL A 141 -12.10 4.80 15.21
CA VAL A 141 -13.45 4.51 14.77
C VAL A 141 -14.26 5.80 14.71
N LYS A 142 -14.71 6.16 13.51
CA LYS A 142 -15.53 7.35 13.28
C LYS A 142 -17.02 7.06 13.26
N LYS A 143 -17.40 5.93 12.68
CA LYS A 143 -18.79 5.52 12.55
C LYS A 143 -18.87 4.01 12.34
N VAL A 144 -19.89 3.39 12.91
CA VAL A 144 -20.25 1.99 12.70
C VAL A 144 -21.61 1.92 12.02
N THR A 145 -21.73 1.06 11.04
CA THR A 145 -23.02 0.68 10.42
C THR A 145 -23.07 -0.83 10.30
N ALA A 146 -24.21 -1.36 9.91
CA ALA A 146 -24.36 -2.80 9.73
C ALA A 146 -23.36 -3.41 8.73
N ASP A 147 -22.94 -2.62 7.71
CA ASP A 147 -22.17 -3.11 6.57
C ASP A 147 -20.83 -2.40 6.38
N THR A 148 -20.54 -1.36 7.17
CA THR A 148 -19.31 -0.56 7.01
C THR A 148 -18.87 0.03 8.34
N LEU A 149 -17.57 -0.09 8.64
CA LEU A 149 -16.90 0.73 9.65
C LEU A 149 -16.08 1.81 8.94
N TYR A 150 -16.29 3.06 9.36
CA TYR A 150 -15.55 4.22 8.89
C TYR A 150 -14.40 4.46 9.86
N LEU A 151 -13.19 4.31 9.37
CA LEU A 151 -11.96 4.33 10.16
C LEU A 151 -11.05 5.46 9.67
N VAL A 152 -10.21 5.96 10.55
CA VAL A 152 -9.14 6.91 10.20
C VAL A 152 -7.84 6.45 10.85
N GLY A 153 -6.79 6.29 10.09
CA GLY A 153 -5.46 5.98 10.57
C GLY A 153 -5.05 6.94 11.69
N LYS A 154 -4.58 6.41 12.79
CA LYS A 154 -4.28 7.22 13.99
C LYS A 154 -3.07 8.12 13.76
N LYS A 155 -2.03 7.62 13.09
CA LYS A 155 -0.78 8.33 12.82
C LYS A 155 -0.89 9.17 11.54
N ASN A 156 -1.23 8.54 10.42
CA ASN A 156 -1.14 9.16 9.10
C ASN A 156 -2.45 9.81 8.64
N ARG A 157 -3.53 9.66 9.40
CA ARG A 157 -4.84 10.31 9.18
C ARG A 157 -5.54 9.91 7.89
N VAL A 158 -5.18 8.78 7.30
CA VAL A 158 -5.82 8.26 6.10
C VAL A 158 -7.19 7.69 6.44
N GLU A 159 -8.21 8.08 5.68
CA GLU A 159 -9.55 7.52 5.79
C GLU A 159 -9.61 6.14 5.17
N VAL A 160 -10.22 5.19 5.86
CA VAL A 160 -10.31 3.79 5.46
C VAL A 160 -11.72 3.26 5.72
N LEU A 161 -12.23 2.48 4.79
CA LEU A 161 -13.49 1.78 4.95
C LEU A 161 -13.23 0.29 5.16
N LEU A 162 -13.83 -0.25 6.21
CA LEU A 162 -13.93 -1.68 6.42
C LEU A 162 -15.35 -2.10 6.04
N THR A 163 -15.50 -2.73 4.88
CA THR A 163 -16.80 -3.16 4.32
C THR A 163 -16.97 -4.66 4.46
N LYS A 164 -18.21 -5.15 4.55
CA LYS A 164 -18.46 -6.60 4.59
C LYS A 164 -17.87 -7.28 3.36
N ALA A 165 -17.13 -8.35 3.59
CA ALA A 165 -16.60 -9.22 2.56
C ALA A 165 -17.67 -10.20 2.07
N THR A 166 -17.51 -10.65 0.84
CA THR A 166 -18.26 -11.76 0.23
C THR A 166 -17.51 -13.09 0.40
N GLY A 167 -18.15 -14.20 0.10
CA GLY A 167 -17.47 -15.50 0.11
C GLY A 167 -16.37 -15.63 -0.94
N GLU A 168 -16.46 -14.88 -2.03
CA GLU A 168 -15.48 -14.89 -3.13
C GLU A 168 -14.23 -14.04 -2.83
N ASP A 169 -14.35 -13.01 -1.98
CA ASP A 169 -13.24 -12.09 -1.71
C ASP A 169 -12.00 -12.81 -1.17
N TRP A 170 -12.17 -13.86 -0.36
CA TRP A 170 -11.05 -14.65 0.20
C TRP A 170 -10.24 -15.35 -0.90
N LEU A 171 -10.92 -15.92 -1.87
CA LEU A 171 -10.26 -16.53 -3.03
C LEU A 171 -9.57 -15.46 -3.88
N LEU A 172 -10.27 -14.35 -4.16
CA LEU A 172 -9.72 -13.27 -4.98
C LEU A 172 -8.46 -12.66 -4.35
N VAL A 173 -8.45 -12.39 -3.04
CA VAL A 173 -7.26 -11.82 -2.37
C VAL A 173 -6.11 -12.83 -2.35
N SER A 174 -6.38 -14.12 -2.20
CA SER A 174 -5.33 -15.15 -2.34
C SER A 174 -4.75 -15.18 -3.76
N MET A 175 -5.59 -15.06 -4.79
CA MET A 175 -5.13 -14.95 -6.19
C MET A 175 -4.32 -13.68 -6.42
N MET A 176 -4.73 -12.53 -5.84
CA MET A 176 -3.96 -11.29 -5.89
C MET A 176 -2.57 -11.46 -5.26
N ALA A 177 -2.45 -12.16 -4.13
CA ALA A 177 -1.17 -12.43 -3.50
C ALA A 177 -0.27 -13.33 -4.37
N GLU A 178 -0.84 -14.32 -5.07
CA GLU A 178 -0.11 -15.10 -6.07
C GLU A 178 0.36 -14.22 -7.24
N MET A 179 -0.51 -13.35 -7.75
CA MET A 179 -0.15 -12.40 -8.82
C MET A 179 0.92 -11.41 -8.36
N SER A 180 0.86 -10.92 -7.12
CA SER A 180 1.89 -10.05 -6.54
C SER A 180 3.27 -10.69 -6.61
N SER A 181 3.39 -11.99 -6.39
CA SER A 181 4.66 -12.70 -6.51
C SER A 181 5.28 -12.64 -7.92
N CYS A 182 4.46 -12.45 -8.96
CA CYS A 182 4.95 -12.27 -10.33
C CYS A 182 5.63 -10.91 -10.54
N PHE A 183 5.29 -9.91 -9.74
CA PHE A 183 5.85 -8.57 -9.82
C PHE A 183 7.19 -8.45 -9.10
N ALA A 184 7.51 -9.35 -8.17
CA ALA A 184 8.81 -9.44 -7.54
C ALA A 184 9.85 -9.95 -8.54
N LEU A 185 10.72 -9.06 -9.00
CA LEU A 185 11.81 -9.40 -9.91
C LEU A 185 13.06 -9.79 -9.13
N SER A 186 13.74 -10.84 -9.55
CA SER A 186 15.04 -11.20 -9.01
C SER A 186 16.12 -10.23 -9.47
N GLU A 187 17.26 -10.19 -8.78
CA GLU A 187 18.38 -9.29 -9.09
C GLU A 187 18.90 -9.42 -10.54
N ASN A 188 18.72 -10.59 -11.15
CA ASN A 188 19.18 -10.89 -12.51
C ASN A 188 18.07 -10.71 -13.57
N GLU A 189 16.84 -10.40 -13.16
CA GLU A 189 15.73 -10.17 -14.06
C GLU A 189 15.58 -8.68 -14.36
N ARG A 190 15.27 -8.37 -15.60
CA ARG A 190 14.86 -7.04 -16.07
C ARG A 190 13.69 -7.23 -17.02
N LEU A 191 12.88 -6.22 -17.18
CA LEU A 191 11.78 -6.26 -18.13
C LEU A 191 12.17 -5.51 -19.40
N GLY A 192 12.16 -6.22 -20.52
CA GLY A 192 12.14 -5.61 -21.84
C GLY A 192 10.73 -5.21 -22.24
N MET A 193 10.60 -4.32 -23.23
CA MET A 193 9.32 -3.84 -23.74
C MET A 193 9.17 -4.08 -25.23
N SER A 194 8.00 -4.49 -25.67
CA SER A 194 7.59 -4.50 -27.07
C SER A 194 6.26 -3.77 -27.24
N VAL A 195 6.10 -3.11 -28.38
CA VAL A 195 4.87 -2.41 -28.79
C VAL A 195 4.40 -3.02 -30.10
N HIS A 196 3.18 -3.52 -30.15
CA HIS A 196 2.63 -4.26 -31.30
C HIS A 196 3.57 -5.38 -31.80
N GLY A 197 4.26 -6.05 -30.86
CA GLY A 197 5.22 -7.11 -31.18
C GLY A 197 6.59 -6.62 -31.68
N VAL A 198 6.83 -5.32 -31.77
CA VAL A 198 8.12 -4.75 -32.16
C VAL A 198 8.92 -4.42 -30.86
N LEU A 199 10.13 -4.96 -30.78
CA LEU A 199 11.01 -4.71 -29.61
C LEU A 199 11.41 -3.22 -29.52
N MET A 200 11.19 -2.64 -28.37
CA MET A 200 11.65 -1.31 -28.01
C MET A 200 13.00 -1.43 -27.29
N ALA A 201 14.12 -1.27 -28.04
CA ALA A 201 15.46 -1.48 -27.51
C ALA A 201 15.82 -0.54 -26.32
N SER A 202 15.18 0.62 -26.24
CA SER A 202 15.34 1.60 -25.15
C SER A 202 14.30 1.45 -24.03
N GLY A 203 13.36 0.50 -24.18
CA GLY A 203 12.28 0.31 -23.18
C GLY A 203 12.81 -0.38 -21.92
N LEU A 204 12.60 0.25 -20.78
CA LEU A 204 12.89 -0.27 -19.45
C LEU A 204 11.64 -0.15 -18.59
N VAL A 205 11.33 -1.22 -17.87
CA VAL A 205 10.22 -1.23 -16.91
C VAL A 205 10.73 -1.63 -15.55
N GLU A 206 10.37 -0.84 -14.57
CA GLU A 206 10.65 -1.07 -13.17
C GLU A 206 9.32 -1.31 -12.45
N LEU A 207 9.18 -2.47 -11.83
CA LEU A 207 8.05 -2.80 -10.96
C LEU A 207 8.54 -2.79 -9.52
N ASP A 208 8.00 -1.87 -8.73
CA ASP A 208 8.22 -1.84 -7.28
C ASP A 208 7.03 -2.54 -6.62
N ASP A 209 7.22 -3.80 -6.27
CA ASP A 209 6.21 -4.68 -5.65
C ASP A 209 5.97 -4.36 -4.16
N ILE A 210 6.78 -3.47 -3.59
CA ILE A 210 6.66 -3.05 -2.19
C ILE A 210 5.80 -1.80 -2.08
N TYR A 211 6.11 -0.80 -2.92
CA TYR A 211 5.34 0.45 -2.99
C TYR A 211 4.18 0.38 -3.98
N ASN A 212 4.05 -0.74 -4.72
CA ASN A 212 3.08 -0.92 -5.80
C ASN A 212 3.16 0.23 -6.82
N ILE A 213 4.34 0.42 -7.38
CA ILE A 213 4.62 1.45 -8.39
C ILE A 213 5.15 0.78 -9.66
N CYS A 214 4.58 1.13 -10.80
CA CYS A 214 5.09 0.78 -12.11
C CYS A 214 5.70 2.02 -12.75
N LYS A 215 6.96 1.92 -13.21
CA LYS A 215 7.66 2.97 -13.93
C LYS A 215 8.14 2.44 -15.27
N ILE A 216 7.75 3.12 -16.33
CA ILE A 216 8.07 2.76 -17.71
C ILE A 216 8.90 3.89 -18.31
N SER A 217 10.09 3.57 -18.81
CA SER A 217 11.01 4.53 -19.44
C SER A 217 11.34 4.07 -20.83
N TYR A 218 11.28 4.94 -21.81
CA TYR A 218 11.59 4.62 -23.22
C TYR A 218 12.06 5.89 -23.96
N LYS A 219 12.48 5.73 -25.21
CA LYS A 219 12.69 6.86 -26.12
C LYS A 219 11.53 6.91 -27.10
N ASP A 220 10.99 8.10 -27.30
CA ASP A 220 9.96 8.34 -28.31
C ASP A 220 10.52 8.32 -29.75
N GLU A 221 9.67 8.65 -30.73
CA GLU A 221 10.04 8.66 -32.15
C GLU A 221 11.08 9.75 -32.48
N GLU A 222 11.12 10.83 -31.72
CA GLU A 222 12.09 11.92 -31.83
C GLU A 222 13.42 11.57 -31.15
N GLY A 223 13.46 10.48 -30.35
CA GLY A 223 14.64 10.02 -29.62
C GLY A 223 14.76 10.63 -28.21
N ASP A 224 13.77 11.38 -27.78
CA ASP A 224 13.72 11.98 -26.46
C ASP A 224 13.35 10.94 -25.38
N ALA A 225 13.92 11.09 -24.18
CA ALA A 225 13.65 10.20 -23.07
C ALA A 225 12.29 10.53 -22.43
N VAL A 226 11.40 9.55 -22.43
CA VAL A 226 10.08 9.60 -21.78
C VAL A 226 10.07 8.68 -20.58
N SER A 227 9.48 9.11 -19.48
CA SER A 227 9.24 8.27 -18.29
C SER A 227 7.82 8.49 -17.79
N VAL A 228 7.10 7.38 -17.61
CA VAL A 228 5.74 7.36 -17.06
C VAL A 228 5.77 6.53 -15.80
N GLU A 229 5.19 7.04 -14.71
CA GLU A 229 5.09 6.34 -13.43
C GLU A 229 3.64 6.33 -12.98
N SER A 230 3.16 5.19 -12.49
CA SER A 230 1.83 5.06 -11.91
C SER A 230 1.84 4.11 -10.73
N PRO A 231 1.26 4.53 -9.59
CA PRO A 231 0.88 3.62 -8.54
C PRO A 231 -0.21 2.66 -9.01
N TYR A 232 -0.24 1.46 -8.43
CA TYR A 232 -1.22 0.43 -8.79
C TYR A 232 -1.78 -0.29 -7.57
N ILE A 233 -2.83 -1.06 -7.80
CA ILE A 233 -3.37 -2.05 -6.87
C ILE A 233 -3.38 -3.41 -7.56
N MET A 234 -3.14 -4.47 -6.80
CA MET A 234 -3.18 -5.84 -7.33
C MET A 234 -4.61 -6.26 -7.68
N THR A 235 -4.72 -7.08 -8.72
CA THR A 235 -5.94 -7.77 -9.13
C THR A 235 -5.65 -9.27 -9.27
N ASP A 236 -6.69 -10.08 -9.46
CA ASP A 236 -6.58 -11.51 -9.73
C ASP A 236 -5.88 -11.86 -11.05
N LYS A 237 -5.64 -10.86 -11.91
CA LYS A 237 -5.00 -11.04 -13.24
C LYS A 237 -3.68 -10.29 -13.39
N GLY A 238 -3.32 -9.46 -12.42
CA GLY A 238 -2.13 -8.62 -12.49
C GLY A 238 -2.33 -7.36 -11.66
N CYS A 239 -2.31 -6.17 -12.28
CA CYS A 239 -2.51 -4.92 -11.56
C CYS A 239 -3.40 -3.93 -12.32
N GLN A 240 -4.04 -3.05 -11.56
CA GLN A 240 -4.81 -1.91 -12.03
C GLN A 240 -4.11 -0.62 -11.59
N PHE A 241 -3.80 0.27 -12.52
CA PHE A 241 -3.24 1.58 -12.22
C PHE A 241 -4.30 2.49 -11.58
N ILE A 242 -3.87 3.40 -10.71
CA ILE A 242 -4.76 4.38 -10.10
C ILE A 242 -5.30 5.37 -11.15
N GLN A 243 -4.51 5.64 -12.19
CA GLN A 243 -4.89 6.47 -13.32
C GLN A 243 -4.48 5.78 -14.62
N GLU A 244 -5.28 6.00 -15.68
CA GLU A 244 -4.89 5.58 -17.03
C GLU A 244 -3.57 6.27 -17.43
N ILE A 245 -2.65 5.52 -17.99
CA ILE A 245 -1.37 6.02 -18.51
C ILE A 245 -1.32 5.88 -20.03
N GLU A 246 -0.44 6.66 -20.66
CA GLU A 246 -0.16 6.59 -22.08
C GLU A 246 1.33 6.29 -22.32
N VAL A 247 1.62 5.25 -23.08
CA VAL A 247 2.98 4.82 -23.44
C VAL A 247 3.02 4.58 -24.94
N ALA A 248 3.93 5.24 -25.64
CA ALA A 248 4.06 5.14 -27.09
C ALA A 248 2.72 5.32 -27.84
N GLY A 249 1.89 6.28 -27.40
CA GLY A 249 0.58 6.58 -27.99
C GLY A 249 -0.54 5.59 -27.64
N ILE A 250 -0.27 4.59 -26.78
CA ILE A 250 -1.24 3.58 -26.35
C ILE A 250 -1.67 3.90 -24.93
N LYS A 251 -2.99 3.97 -24.72
CA LYS A 251 -3.61 4.20 -23.41
C LYS A 251 -4.05 2.88 -22.79
N PHE A 252 -3.70 2.68 -21.54
CA PHE A 252 -4.11 1.52 -20.76
C PHE A 252 -4.14 1.83 -19.27
N SER A 253 -4.88 1.03 -18.51
CA SER A 253 -5.14 1.28 -17.11
C SER A 253 -4.62 0.18 -16.19
N GLY A 254 -3.86 -0.79 -16.69
CA GLY A 254 -3.30 -1.87 -15.90
C GLY A 254 -2.54 -2.89 -16.73
N LEU A 255 -1.98 -3.89 -16.06
CA LEU A 255 -1.23 -4.98 -16.65
C LEU A 255 -1.86 -6.31 -16.23
N ASN A 256 -2.05 -7.21 -17.19
CA ASN A 256 -2.37 -8.60 -16.96
C ASN A 256 -1.09 -9.44 -17.02
N VAL A 257 -0.96 -10.42 -16.14
CA VAL A 257 0.16 -11.37 -16.14
C VAL A 257 -0.18 -12.54 -17.08
N ASP A 258 0.67 -12.81 -18.04
CA ASP A 258 0.60 -13.96 -18.92
C ASP A 258 1.62 -15.01 -18.44
N LEU A 259 1.13 -16.16 -17.99
CA LEU A 259 1.92 -17.30 -17.51
C LEU A 259 1.91 -18.48 -18.50
N SER A 260 1.47 -18.29 -19.72
CA SER A 260 1.35 -19.37 -20.73
C SER A 260 2.68 -20.09 -21.00
N GLU A 261 3.81 -19.37 -20.91
CA GLU A 261 5.16 -19.90 -21.07
C GLU A 261 5.84 -20.22 -19.70
N GLY A 262 5.07 -20.21 -18.61
CA GLY A 262 5.50 -20.48 -17.24
C GLY A 262 6.07 -19.26 -16.51
N PHE A 263 6.25 -19.42 -15.19
CA PHE A 263 6.63 -18.32 -14.29
C PHE A 263 7.95 -17.62 -14.70
N ASN A 264 8.94 -18.38 -15.13
CA ASN A 264 10.25 -17.82 -15.50
C ASN A 264 10.23 -17.00 -16.81
N ASN A 265 9.21 -17.20 -17.64
CA ASN A 265 9.00 -16.49 -18.90
C ASN A 265 7.71 -15.67 -18.86
N ARG A 266 7.29 -15.25 -17.66
CA ARG A 266 6.09 -14.46 -17.49
C ARG A 266 6.16 -13.15 -18.24
N GLU A 267 5.05 -12.75 -18.81
CA GLU A 267 4.89 -11.46 -19.46
C GLU A 267 3.85 -10.63 -18.74
N PHE A 268 4.01 -9.32 -18.82
CA PHE A 268 3.02 -8.36 -18.35
C PHE A 268 2.45 -7.66 -19.57
N VAL A 269 1.16 -7.78 -19.77
CA VAL A 269 0.47 -7.35 -20.97
C VAL A 269 -0.47 -6.21 -20.62
N SER A 270 -0.38 -5.08 -21.34
CA SER A 270 -1.31 -3.96 -21.15
C SER A 270 -2.75 -4.41 -21.36
N ASN A 271 -3.65 -3.89 -20.55
CA ASN A 271 -5.06 -4.26 -20.58
C ASN A 271 -5.91 -3.46 -21.58
N ASP A 272 -5.26 -2.81 -22.58
CA ASP A 272 -5.93 -2.25 -23.73
C ASP A 272 -6.51 -3.32 -24.65
N GLU A 273 -7.36 -2.91 -25.58
CA GLU A 273 -7.92 -3.83 -26.58
C GLU A 273 -6.80 -4.39 -27.47
N GLY A 274 -6.47 -5.66 -27.26
CA GLY A 274 -5.44 -6.39 -28.02
C GLY A 274 -4.11 -6.56 -27.30
N GLY A 275 -3.89 -5.97 -26.12
CA GLY A 275 -2.64 -6.13 -25.36
C GLY A 275 -1.44 -5.61 -26.15
N SER A 276 -1.51 -4.36 -26.56
CA SER A 276 -0.58 -3.77 -27.54
C SER A 276 0.83 -3.62 -27.01
N ILE A 277 1.00 -3.51 -25.68
CA ILE A 277 2.31 -3.43 -25.03
C ILE A 277 2.53 -4.70 -24.22
N ARG A 278 3.72 -5.28 -24.36
CA ARG A 278 4.16 -6.44 -23.59
C ARG A 278 5.50 -6.15 -22.94
N PHE A 279 5.60 -6.47 -21.67
CA PHE A 279 6.84 -6.48 -20.91
C PHE A 279 7.21 -7.93 -20.61
N PHE A 280 8.43 -8.30 -20.93
CA PHE A 280 8.89 -9.68 -20.86
C PHE A 280 10.21 -9.78 -20.11
N ILE A 281 10.42 -10.92 -19.43
CA ILE A 281 11.62 -11.16 -18.64
C ILE A 281 12.85 -11.25 -19.55
N GLN A 282 13.86 -10.47 -19.23
CA GLN A 282 15.21 -10.58 -19.76
C GLN A 282 16.16 -11.01 -18.64
N ASN A 283 16.81 -12.15 -18.83
CA ASN A 283 17.80 -12.65 -17.89
C ASN A 283 19.19 -12.12 -18.25
N PHE A 284 19.82 -11.43 -17.34
CA PHE A 284 21.21 -10.99 -17.51
C PHE A 284 22.11 -11.95 -16.73
N ALA A 285 23.02 -12.61 -17.43
CA ALA A 285 24.09 -13.33 -16.75
C ALA A 285 25.00 -12.31 -16.05
N PRO A 286 25.32 -12.50 -14.76
CA PRO A 286 26.28 -11.63 -14.09
C PRO A 286 27.60 -11.66 -14.85
N LEU A 287 28.19 -10.48 -15.11
CA LEU A 287 29.52 -10.34 -15.69
C LEU A 287 30.56 -10.88 -14.71
N ASN A 288 30.87 -12.17 -14.80
CA ASN A 288 32.01 -12.77 -14.11
C ASN A 288 33.31 -12.33 -14.80
N LEU A 289 33.63 -11.04 -14.71
CA LEU A 289 34.93 -10.54 -15.14
C LEU A 289 35.99 -10.94 -14.13
N THR A 290 36.98 -11.71 -14.56
CA THR A 290 38.22 -11.87 -13.79
C THR A 290 38.95 -10.53 -13.76
N ARG A 291 39.78 -10.30 -12.73
CA ARG A 291 40.52 -9.05 -12.55
C ARG A 291 41.31 -8.64 -13.79
N ASP A 292 41.76 -9.62 -14.58
CA ASP A 292 42.53 -9.42 -15.81
C ASP A 292 41.66 -9.04 -17.03
N GLN A 293 40.34 -9.22 -16.92
CA GLN A 293 39.37 -8.88 -17.97
C GLN A 293 38.72 -7.52 -17.72
N ILE A 294 38.97 -6.89 -16.57
CA ILE A 294 38.49 -5.52 -16.31
C ILE A 294 39.47 -4.60 -17.08
N PRO A 295 39.01 -3.88 -18.12
CA PRO A 295 39.85 -2.91 -18.79
C PRO A 295 40.38 -1.91 -17.77
N THR A 296 41.67 -1.68 -17.76
CA THR A 296 42.27 -0.63 -16.93
C THR A 296 41.60 0.68 -17.35
N TYR A 297 40.76 1.23 -16.48
CA TYR A 297 40.06 2.48 -16.76
C TYR A 297 41.12 3.58 -16.94
N VAL A 298 41.26 4.03 -18.16
CA VAL A 298 41.98 5.28 -18.48
C VAL A 298 40.89 6.36 -18.54
N PRO A 299 40.87 7.32 -17.60
CA PRO A 299 39.88 8.37 -17.59
C PRO A 299 40.00 9.21 -18.87
N ASN A 300 39.13 8.93 -19.84
CA ASN A 300 39.00 9.81 -21.00
C ASN A 300 37.91 10.82 -20.63
N LYS A 301 38.25 12.08 -20.55
CA LYS A 301 37.39 13.19 -20.13
C LYS A 301 36.14 13.40 -21.03
N ASN A 302 36.02 12.66 -22.12
CA ASN A 302 34.96 12.86 -23.12
C ASN A 302 33.92 11.72 -23.21
N ILE A 303 33.92 10.77 -22.25
CA ILE A 303 32.90 9.70 -22.21
C ILE A 303 31.98 9.97 -21.03
N ALA A 304 30.77 10.39 -21.30
CA ALA A 304 29.76 10.72 -20.28
C ALA A 304 29.11 9.48 -19.62
N SER A 305 29.08 8.34 -20.31
CA SER A 305 28.63 7.05 -19.75
C SER A 305 29.17 5.90 -20.60
N VAL A 306 29.46 4.78 -19.97
CA VAL A 306 29.73 3.50 -20.65
C VAL A 306 28.67 2.52 -20.20
N ASP A 307 27.72 2.23 -21.05
CA ASP A 307 26.75 1.17 -20.84
C ASP A 307 27.38 -0.18 -21.19
N LEU A 308 27.68 -0.99 -20.19
CA LEU A 308 28.16 -2.35 -20.35
C LEU A 308 26.94 -3.29 -20.40
N LEU A 309 26.39 -3.46 -21.61
CA LEU A 309 25.35 -4.47 -21.86
C LEU A 309 26.01 -5.72 -22.47
N ARG A 310 25.76 -6.86 -21.86
CA ARG A 310 26.12 -8.16 -22.42
C ARG A 310 24.88 -9.05 -22.53
N THR A 311 24.59 -9.54 -23.71
CA THR A 311 23.53 -10.55 -23.89
C THR A 311 24.07 -11.94 -23.60
N THR A 312 23.21 -12.85 -23.20
CA THR A 312 23.50 -14.25 -22.83
C THR A 312 24.15 -15.09 -23.92
N ASN A 313 24.29 -14.57 -25.13
CA ASN A 313 24.86 -15.30 -26.28
C ASN A 313 26.38 -15.14 -26.48
N GLY A 314 27.07 -14.61 -25.47
CA GLY A 314 28.55 -14.70 -25.45
C GLY A 314 29.31 -13.87 -26.47
N ASN A 315 28.66 -13.02 -27.25
CA ASN A 315 29.33 -12.22 -28.26
C ASN A 315 29.40 -10.75 -27.83
N ASP A 316 30.64 -10.37 -27.63
CA ASP A 316 31.26 -9.05 -27.60
C ASP A 316 30.65 -7.85 -26.93
N VAL A 317 31.47 -7.39 -26.01
CA VAL A 317 31.49 -6.07 -25.42
C VAL A 317 31.75 -5.00 -26.47
N ARG A 318 30.91 -4.03 -26.56
CA ARG A 318 31.25 -2.74 -27.16
C ARG A 318 31.12 -1.63 -26.17
#